data_5d3b639d38e5660b997b79b247602c9c
#
_entry.id   5d3b639d38e5660b997b79b247602c9c
#
_cell.length_a   1.000
_cell.length_b   1.000
_cell.length_c   1.000
_cell.angle_alpha   90.00
_cell.angle_beta   90.00
_cell.angle_gamma   90.00
#
_symmetry.space_group_name_H-M   'P 1'
#
loop_
_entity.id
_entity.type
_entity.pdbx_description
1 polymer ?
#
loop_
_entity_poly.entity_id
_entity_poly.type
_entity_poly.pdbx_seq_one_letter_code
_entity_poly.pdbx_strand_id
1 'polypeptide(L)'
;MIRRRHLLAGTAGLALAAPHVANAQAQRTVKMGGLRLIHAMTPHFYDRFLPPNLRLEITTFDSPTDGKNAVVTRSVDFGGFGIAAAILGAAAGEPVVVAGAFCNRGMGVVSRAGSDIRNIAGLRGKRVAIWPGSTQEVFILERLRQSGMTIRDITSVRVPFGEMHAMLSRGDIDAYVGAEPGPGLSISSGVGQLVEYPYGTAMGGLNMIWATSEAMVASDPALIRTMLGVHRRASEYMMANPREVADATVRILGAPRAAVEQALGAGNVEYIWRLDETVMNQSRIYGQHMQELRQIRQQPNWNTFLNPRFSNEVATS
;
A
#
# COMPACT_ATOMS: atom_id res chain seq x y z
N MET A 1 -32.51 -95.30 2.52
CA MET A 1 -31.90 -94.53 3.61
C MET A 1 -31.04 -93.45 3.03
N ILE A 2 -31.52 -92.21 2.99
CA ILE A 2 -30.83 -91.07 2.37
C ILE A 2 -30.60 -90.04 3.48
N ARG A 3 -29.33 -89.76 3.77
CA ARG A 3 -28.92 -88.74 4.79
C ARG A 3 -28.96 -87.38 4.13
N ARG A 4 -29.73 -86.46 4.74
CA ARG A 4 -29.73 -85.02 4.45
C ARG A 4 -28.47 -84.37 5.07
N ARG A 5 -27.67 -83.68 4.23
CA ARG A 5 -26.59 -82.78 4.64
C ARG A 5 -27.15 -81.36 4.67
N HIS A 6 -27.06 -80.70 5.82
CA HIS A 6 -27.36 -79.27 5.98
C HIS A 6 -26.21 -78.44 5.42
N LEU A 7 -26.51 -77.59 4.47
CA LEU A 7 -25.63 -76.50 4.03
C LEU A 7 -25.94 -75.27 4.88
N LEU A 8 -24.96 -74.84 5.68
CA LEU A 8 -24.93 -73.51 6.33
C LEU A 8 -24.43 -72.49 5.29
N ALA A 9 -25.31 -71.58 4.90
CA ALA A 9 -24.96 -70.43 4.11
C ALA A 9 -24.44 -69.31 5.03
N GLY A 10 -23.15 -69.04 4.99
CA GLY A 10 -22.56 -67.89 5.66
C GLY A 10 -22.80 -66.61 4.81
N THR A 11 -23.60 -65.70 5.34
CA THR A 11 -23.72 -64.32 4.75
C THR A 11 -22.52 -63.48 5.18
N ALA A 12 -21.59 -63.29 4.25
CA ALA A 12 -20.53 -62.33 4.39
C ALA A 12 -21.11 -60.92 4.15
N GLY A 13 -21.23 -60.13 5.21
CA GLY A 13 -21.60 -58.70 5.11
C GLY A 13 -20.48 -57.90 4.46
N LEU A 14 -20.70 -57.45 3.24
CA LEU A 14 -19.89 -56.43 2.57
C LEU A 14 -20.20 -55.06 3.25
N ALA A 15 -19.31 -54.62 4.14
CA ALA A 15 -19.31 -53.24 4.60
C ALA A 15 -18.92 -52.35 3.44
N LEU A 16 -19.90 -51.69 2.81
CA LEU A 16 -19.67 -50.61 1.84
C LEU A 16 -19.01 -49.45 2.59
N ALA A 17 -17.69 -49.31 2.49
CA ALA A 17 -16.99 -48.11 2.86
C ALA A 17 -17.48 -46.98 1.92
N ALA A 18 -18.36 -46.11 2.44
CA ALA A 18 -18.74 -44.90 1.77
C ALA A 18 -17.47 -44.06 1.56
N PRO A 19 -17.17 -43.62 0.33
CA PRO A 19 -16.05 -42.71 0.12
C PRO A 19 -16.36 -41.43 0.94
N HIS A 20 -15.52 -41.10 1.88
CA HIS A 20 -15.48 -39.75 2.45
C HIS A 20 -15.10 -38.82 1.33
N VAL A 21 -16.09 -38.27 0.62
CA VAL A 21 -15.91 -37.11 -0.23
C VAL A 21 -15.54 -35.97 0.74
N ALA A 22 -14.26 -35.77 0.93
CA ALA A 22 -13.78 -34.53 1.55
C ALA A 22 -14.34 -33.42 0.67
N ASN A 23 -15.40 -32.74 1.15
CA ASN A 23 -15.91 -31.54 0.53
C ASN A 23 -14.74 -30.56 0.57
N ALA A 24 -14.00 -30.47 -0.54
CA ALA A 24 -13.06 -29.40 -0.78
C ALA A 24 -13.91 -28.12 -0.82
N GLN A 25 -14.07 -27.49 0.34
CA GLN A 25 -14.83 -26.25 0.47
C GLN A 25 -14.18 -25.26 -0.49
N ALA A 26 -14.92 -24.85 -1.52
CA ALA A 26 -14.40 -23.95 -2.55
C ALA A 26 -13.79 -22.73 -1.85
N GLN A 27 -12.48 -22.51 -2.07
CA GLN A 27 -11.77 -21.39 -1.48
C GLN A 27 -12.41 -20.09 -1.93
N ARG A 28 -12.72 -19.22 -0.98
CA ARG A 28 -13.19 -17.87 -1.27
C ARG A 28 -12.01 -17.03 -1.78
N THR A 29 -12.15 -16.43 -2.96
CA THR A 29 -11.18 -15.48 -3.47
C THR A 29 -11.37 -14.12 -2.80
N VAL A 30 -10.28 -13.59 -2.27
CA VAL A 30 -10.17 -12.23 -1.73
C VAL A 30 -9.32 -11.41 -2.69
N LYS A 31 -9.85 -10.29 -3.14
CA LYS A 31 -9.18 -9.38 -4.08
C LYS A 31 -8.51 -8.24 -3.34
N MET A 32 -7.18 -8.14 -3.48
CA MET A 32 -6.37 -7.09 -2.88
C MET A 32 -5.76 -6.19 -3.95
N GLY A 33 -6.00 -4.89 -3.85
CA GLY A 33 -5.38 -3.87 -4.69
C GLY A 33 -4.08 -3.34 -4.08
N GLY A 34 -3.05 -3.13 -4.90
CA GLY A 34 -1.80 -2.52 -4.47
C GLY A 34 -1.13 -1.73 -5.58
N LEU A 35 -0.19 -0.86 -5.21
CA LEU A 35 0.62 -0.11 -6.18
C LEU A 35 1.86 -0.91 -6.57
N ARG A 36 2.40 -0.66 -7.75
CA ARG A 36 3.67 -1.26 -8.20
C ARG A 36 4.87 -0.52 -7.59
N LEU A 37 4.97 -0.55 -6.25
CA LEU A 37 5.94 0.21 -5.48
C LEU A 37 6.49 -0.64 -4.31
N ILE A 38 7.69 -0.33 -3.81
CA ILE A 38 8.31 -1.07 -2.69
C ILE A 38 7.41 -1.05 -1.45
N HIS A 39 6.84 0.11 -1.13
CA HIS A 39 5.99 0.26 0.05
C HIS A 39 4.58 -0.34 -0.12
N ALA A 40 4.30 -0.98 -1.28
CA ALA A 40 3.08 -1.74 -1.52
C ALA A 40 3.31 -3.26 -1.56
N MET A 41 4.46 -3.76 -1.09
CA MET A 41 4.84 -5.17 -1.21
C MET A 41 4.11 -6.11 -0.24
N THR A 42 3.47 -5.63 0.82
CA THR A 42 2.90 -6.46 1.89
C THR A 42 1.93 -7.56 1.38
N PRO A 43 1.04 -7.33 0.41
CA PRO A 43 0.14 -8.38 -0.10
C PRO A 43 0.84 -9.59 -0.69
N HIS A 44 2.05 -9.44 -1.22
CA HIS A 44 2.85 -10.53 -1.77
C HIS A 44 3.41 -11.50 -0.71
N PHE A 45 3.20 -11.19 0.57
CA PHE A 45 3.56 -12.03 1.71
C PHE A 45 2.33 -12.62 2.40
N TYR A 46 1.10 -12.30 1.98
CA TYR A 46 -0.13 -12.75 2.62
C TYR A 46 -0.33 -14.25 2.54
N ASP A 47 0.07 -14.92 1.46
CA ASP A 47 -0.12 -16.37 1.26
C ASP A 47 0.47 -17.20 2.40
N ARG A 48 1.49 -16.68 3.09
CA ARG A 48 2.09 -17.33 4.28
C ARG A 48 1.15 -17.37 5.49
N PHE A 49 0.14 -16.52 5.51
CA PHE A 49 -0.69 -16.26 6.67
C PHE A 49 -2.19 -16.40 6.39
N LEU A 50 -2.55 -16.65 5.13
CA LEU A 50 -3.95 -16.84 4.75
C LEU A 50 -4.53 -18.11 5.40
N PRO A 51 -5.76 -18.04 5.91
CA PRO A 51 -6.53 -19.24 6.24
C PRO A 51 -6.73 -20.13 5.01
N PRO A 52 -6.78 -21.47 5.18
CA PRO A 52 -6.84 -22.41 4.04
C PRO A 52 -8.13 -22.31 3.21
N ASN A 53 -9.17 -21.70 3.72
CA ASN A 53 -10.44 -21.44 3.04
C ASN A 53 -10.44 -20.15 2.21
N LEU A 54 -9.34 -19.38 2.22
CA LEU A 54 -9.17 -18.16 1.44
C LEU A 54 -8.09 -18.33 0.38
N ARG A 55 -8.26 -17.64 -0.74
CA ARG A 55 -7.27 -17.47 -1.80
C ARG A 55 -7.12 -15.99 -2.11
N LEU A 56 -5.90 -15.53 -2.30
CA LEU A 56 -5.60 -14.14 -2.64
C LEU A 56 -5.51 -13.96 -4.16
N GLU A 57 -6.09 -12.87 -4.64
CA GLU A 57 -5.86 -12.32 -5.98
C GLU A 57 -5.37 -10.88 -5.83
N ILE A 58 -4.18 -10.57 -6.37
CA ILE A 58 -3.59 -9.25 -6.29
C ILE A 58 -3.77 -8.54 -7.62
N THR A 59 -4.38 -7.35 -7.58
CA THR A 59 -4.46 -6.42 -8.71
C THR A 59 -3.53 -5.24 -8.45
N THR A 60 -2.63 -4.96 -9.41
CA THR A 60 -1.70 -3.83 -9.30
C THR A 60 -2.20 -2.63 -10.08
N PHE A 61 -2.02 -1.44 -9.52
CA PHE A 61 -2.39 -0.16 -10.10
C PHE A 61 -1.17 0.75 -10.24
N ASP A 62 -1.20 1.64 -11.23
CA ASP A 62 -0.11 2.57 -11.50
C ASP A 62 -0.29 3.91 -10.77
N SER A 63 -1.50 4.20 -10.26
CA SER A 63 -1.78 5.42 -9.49
C SER A 63 -2.55 5.17 -8.20
N PRO A 64 -2.35 6.00 -7.16
CA PRO A 64 -3.14 5.93 -5.93
C PRO A 64 -4.64 6.14 -6.16
N THR A 65 -5.00 6.95 -7.15
CA THR A 65 -6.40 7.22 -7.53
C THR A 65 -7.07 5.96 -8.07
N ASP A 66 -6.38 5.19 -8.92
CA ASP A 66 -6.92 3.94 -9.46
C ASP A 66 -7.12 2.91 -8.36
N GLY A 67 -6.16 2.80 -7.42
CA GLY A 67 -6.28 1.94 -6.24
C GLY A 67 -7.48 2.30 -5.37
N LYS A 68 -7.70 3.61 -5.11
CA LYS A 68 -8.86 4.12 -4.39
C LYS A 68 -10.16 3.81 -5.16
N ASN A 69 -10.21 4.09 -6.46
CA ASN A 69 -11.38 3.82 -7.31
C ASN A 69 -11.74 2.33 -7.32
N ALA A 70 -10.76 1.44 -7.36
CA ALA A 70 -10.99 0.00 -7.33
C ALA A 70 -11.69 -0.46 -6.02
N VAL A 71 -11.36 0.14 -4.89
CA VAL A 71 -12.05 -0.10 -3.60
C VAL A 71 -13.46 0.47 -3.62
N VAL A 72 -13.64 1.70 -4.07
CA VAL A 72 -14.93 2.39 -4.12
C VAL A 72 -15.92 1.65 -5.03
N THR A 73 -15.46 1.19 -6.18
CA THR A 73 -16.28 0.41 -7.14
C THR A 73 -16.42 -1.07 -6.78
N ARG A 74 -15.72 -1.53 -5.72
CA ARG A 74 -15.68 -2.91 -5.26
C ARG A 74 -15.11 -3.89 -6.30
N SER A 75 -14.28 -3.42 -7.22
CA SER A 75 -13.51 -4.29 -8.13
C SER A 75 -12.40 -5.03 -7.37
N VAL A 76 -11.98 -4.49 -6.22
CA VAL A 76 -11.21 -5.18 -5.18
C VAL A 76 -11.93 -5.08 -3.83
N ASP A 77 -11.68 -6.04 -2.93
CA ASP A 77 -12.26 -6.06 -1.58
C ASP A 77 -11.50 -5.11 -0.65
N PHE A 78 -10.17 -5.05 -0.82
CA PHE A 78 -9.26 -4.24 -0.02
C PHE A 78 -8.21 -3.57 -0.92
N GLY A 79 -7.65 -2.45 -0.46
CA GLY A 79 -6.60 -1.74 -1.19
C GLY A 79 -5.55 -1.12 -0.27
N GLY A 80 -4.28 -1.18 -0.72
CA GLY A 80 -3.16 -0.42 -0.19
C GLY A 80 -2.81 0.72 -1.15
N PHE A 81 -3.06 1.97 -0.75
CA PHE A 81 -2.77 3.16 -1.56
C PHE A 81 -2.54 4.40 -0.70
N GLY A 82 -2.08 5.48 -1.31
CA GLY A 82 -1.72 6.70 -0.60
C GLY A 82 -2.87 7.34 0.16
N ILE A 83 -2.61 7.81 1.39
CA ILE A 83 -3.59 8.46 2.27
C ILE A 83 -4.24 9.69 1.60
N ALA A 84 -3.49 10.45 0.79
CA ALA A 84 -4.03 11.62 0.10
C ALA A 84 -5.16 11.26 -0.87
N ALA A 85 -5.02 10.18 -1.65
CA ALA A 85 -6.07 9.71 -2.54
C ALA A 85 -7.32 9.24 -1.77
N ALA A 86 -7.14 8.61 -0.60
CA ALA A 86 -8.25 8.24 0.27
C ALA A 86 -9.00 9.48 0.79
N ILE A 87 -8.27 10.50 1.26
CA ILE A 87 -8.85 11.77 1.75
C ILE A 87 -9.60 12.49 0.63
N LEU A 88 -9.03 12.55 -0.59
CA LEU A 88 -9.70 13.13 -1.76
C LEU A 88 -11.06 12.47 -2.02
N GLY A 89 -11.10 11.14 -2.00
CA GLY A 89 -12.34 10.39 -2.20
C GLY A 89 -13.35 10.62 -1.08
N ALA A 90 -12.93 10.48 0.17
CA ALA A 90 -13.81 10.68 1.34
C ALA A 90 -14.34 12.12 1.43
N ALA A 91 -13.53 13.13 1.12
CA ALA A 91 -13.95 14.53 1.07
C ALA A 91 -14.96 14.81 -0.07
N ALA A 92 -14.92 14.00 -1.13
CA ALA A 92 -15.91 14.03 -2.22
C ALA A 92 -17.17 13.19 -1.92
N GLY A 93 -17.25 12.53 -0.75
CA GLY A 93 -18.38 11.69 -0.35
C GLY A 93 -18.32 10.26 -0.89
N GLU A 94 -17.18 9.81 -1.39
CA GLU A 94 -17.02 8.42 -1.84
C GLU A 94 -16.93 7.44 -0.64
N PRO A 95 -17.53 6.23 -0.76
CA PRO A 95 -17.68 5.28 0.35
C PRO A 95 -16.39 4.50 0.66
N VAL A 96 -15.29 5.19 0.88
CA VAL A 96 -13.99 4.61 1.25
C VAL A 96 -13.77 4.67 2.76
N VAL A 97 -13.30 3.57 3.35
CA VAL A 97 -13.01 3.43 4.80
C VAL A 97 -11.58 2.98 4.99
N VAL A 98 -10.84 3.69 5.81
CA VAL A 98 -9.51 3.28 6.28
C VAL A 98 -9.68 2.41 7.52
N ALA A 99 -9.27 1.16 7.44
CA ALA A 99 -9.38 0.19 8.54
C ALA A 99 -8.02 -0.19 9.15
N GLY A 100 -6.91 0.18 8.49
CA GLY A 100 -5.55 -0.05 8.95
C GLY A 100 -4.55 0.92 8.33
N ALA A 101 -3.34 0.96 8.87
CA ALA A 101 -2.19 1.54 8.22
C ALA A 101 -1.58 0.53 7.22
N PHE A 102 -0.70 0.98 6.35
CA PHE A 102 -0.05 0.08 5.39
C PHE A 102 1.46 0.28 5.34
N CYS A 103 1.90 1.50 5.15
CA CYS A 103 3.33 1.82 5.10
C CYS A 103 3.59 3.28 5.45
N ASN A 104 4.64 3.50 6.24
CA ASN A 104 5.25 4.80 6.42
C ASN A 104 6.40 5.00 5.43
N ARG A 105 6.68 6.26 5.09
CA ARG A 105 7.83 6.68 4.29
C ARG A 105 7.75 6.15 2.84
N GLY A 106 8.85 5.73 2.23
CA GLY A 106 8.87 5.21 0.86
C GLY A 106 8.86 6.30 -0.22
N MET A 107 9.31 7.53 0.08
CA MET A 107 9.42 8.61 -0.89
C MET A 107 10.72 9.38 -0.73
N GLY A 108 11.13 10.13 -1.77
CA GLY A 108 12.28 10.99 -1.74
C GLY A 108 12.14 12.15 -2.73
N VAL A 109 12.73 13.28 -2.38
CA VAL A 109 12.98 14.38 -3.30
C VAL A 109 14.38 14.19 -3.88
N VAL A 110 14.45 14.01 -5.19
CA VAL A 110 15.70 13.72 -5.90
C VAL A 110 15.93 14.76 -6.99
N SER A 111 17.13 15.30 -7.06
CA SER A 111 17.58 16.14 -8.14
C SER A 111 18.61 15.43 -8.99
N ARG A 112 18.89 15.98 -10.18
CA ARG A 112 19.96 15.46 -11.05
C ARG A 112 21.30 15.50 -10.33
N ALA A 113 22.07 14.45 -10.45
CA ALA A 113 23.44 14.40 -9.91
C ALA A 113 24.28 15.57 -10.43
N GLY A 114 25.08 16.17 -9.54
CA GLY A 114 25.92 17.33 -9.88
C GLY A 114 25.17 18.65 -10.02
N SER A 115 23.83 18.69 -9.89
CA SER A 115 23.08 19.95 -9.88
C SER A 115 23.38 20.77 -8.62
N ASP A 116 22.99 22.04 -8.64
CA ASP A 116 23.06 22.99 -7.51
C ASP A 116 21.93 22.82 -6.50
N ILE A 117 20.98 21.92 -6.75
CA ILE A 117 19.82 21.69 -5.91
C ILE A 117 20.23 20.84 -4.70
N ARG A 118 20.34 21.46 -3.52
CA ARG A 118 20.76 20.80 -2.27
C ARG A 118 19.67 20.75 -1.19
N ASN A 119 18.60 21.49 -1.38
CA ASN A 119 17.46 21.59 -0.47
C ASN A 119 16.20 22.01 -1.24
N ILE A 120 15.07 22.10 -0.56
CA ILE A 120 13.78 22.48 -1.17
C ILE A 120 13.84 23.88 -1.80
N ALA A 121 14.52 24.84 -1.18
CA ALA A 121 14.63 26.19 -1.73
C ALA A 121 15.36 26.23 -3.08
N GLY A 122 16.27 25.28 -3.31
CA GLY A 122 16.98 25.11 -4.60
C GLY A 122 16.08 24.64 -5.75
N LEU A 123 14.83 24.24 -5.47
CA LEU A 123 13.86 23.88 -6.52
C LEU A 123 13.26 25.11 -7.23
N ARG A 124 13.49 26.33 -6.72
CA ARG A 124 12.94 27.56 -7.33
C ARG A 124 13.34 27.70 -8.80
N GLY A 125 12.34 27.87 -9.67
CA GLY A 125 12.49 27.98 -11.11
C GLY A 125 12.85 26.66 -11.84
N LYS A 126 12.94 25.54 -11.12
CA LYS A 126 13.30 24.23 -11.70
C LYS A 126 12.06 23.46 -12.17
N ARG A 127 12.27 22.55 -13.14
CA ARG A 127 11.24 21.59 -13.59
C ARG A 127 11.21 20.44 -12.62
N VAL A 128 10.11 20.32 -11.87
CA VAL A 128 9.95 19.32 -10.81
C VAL A 128 8.82 18.38 -11.17
N ALA A 129 9.12 17.08 -11.31
CA ALA A 129 8.09 16.09 -11.56
C ALA A 129 7.32 15.76 -10.27
N ILE A 130 5.99 15.78 -10.38
CA ILE A 130 5.04 15.50 -9.32
C ILE A 130 3.89 14.67 -9.91
N TRP A 131 3.38 13.71 -9.13
CA TRP A 131 2.15 13.00 -9.49
C TRP A 131 0.97 13.61 -8.73
N PRO A 132 0.03 14.31 -9.40
CA PRO A 132 -1.11 14.96 -8.76
C PRO A 132 -2.04 13.97 -8.03
N GLY A 133 -2.57 14.37 -6.87
CA GLY A 133 -3.43 13.54 -6.04
C GLY A 133 -2.70 12.47 -5.22
N SER A 134 -1.36 12.48 -5.24
CA SER A 134 -0.54 11.57 -4.47
C SER A 134 -0.17 12.16 -3.10
N THR A 135 0.23 11.27 -2.18
CA THR A 135 0.82 11.64 -0.90
C THR A 135 2.08 12.48 -1.08
N GLN A 136 2.89 12.17 -2.08
CA GLN A 136 4.12 12.89 -2.46
C GLN A 136 3.83 14.35 -2.85
N GLU A 137 2.72 14.60 -3.54
CA GLU A 137 2.30 15.96 -3.86
C GLU A 137 2.02 16.78 -2.59
N VAL A 138 1.26 16.23 -1.65
CA VAL A 138 0.94 16.94 -0.39
C VAL A 138 2.22 17.26 0.37
N PHE A 139 3.16 16.31 0.46
CA PHE A 139 4.44 16.52 1.11
C PHE A 139 5.25 17.62 0.44
N ILE A 140 5.42 17.59 -0.87
CA ILE A 140 6.25 18.60 -1.53
C ILE A 140 5.61 19.99 -1.45
N LEU A 141 4.30 20.10 -1.54
CA LEU A 141 3.60 21.38 -1.38
C LEU A 141 3.82 21.96 0.02
N GLU A 142 3.73 21.15 1.06
CA GLU A 142 4.00 21.58 2.43
C GLU A 142 5.48 21.95 2.63
N ARG A 143 6.42 21.19 2.07
CA ARG A 143 7.85 21.51 2.14
C ARG A 143 8.18 22.80 1.40
N LEU A 144 7.57 23.06 0.25
CA LEU A 144 7.67 24.34 -0.45
C LEU A 144 7.16 25.48 0.43
N ARG A 145 5.98 25.33 1.06
CA ARG A 145 5.41 26.33 1.98
C ARG A 145 6.34 26.63 3.16
N GLN A 146 6.91 25.61 3.81
CA GLN A 146 7.87 25.78 4.90
C GLN A 146 9.16 26.48 4.44
N SER A 147 9.49 26.42 3.15
CA SER A 147 10.62 27.11 2.53
C SER A 147 10.26 28.48 1.96
N GLY A 148 9.10 29.04 2.29
CA GLY A 148 8.61 30.32 1.77
C GLY A 148 8.32 30.28 0.28
N MET A 149 7.93 29.14 -0.23
CA MET A 149 7.65 28.92 -1.66
C MET A 149 6.22 28.36 -1.84
N THR A 150 5.76 28.42 -3.06
CA THR A 150 4.50 27.82 -3.54
C THR A 150 4.76 26.97 -4.78
N ILE A 151 3.75 26.25 -5.25
CA ILE A 151 3.82 25.50 -6.51
C ILE A 151 4.13 26.39 -7.72
N ARG A 152 3.86 27.70 -7.64
CA ARG A 152 4.15 28.67 -8.71
C ARG A 152 5.62 29.05 -8.81
N ASP A 153 6.39 28.76 -7.76
CA ASP A 153 7.84 29.01 -7.71
C ASP A 153 8.65 27.91 -8.42
N ILE A 154 7.98 26.84 -8.86
CA ILE A 154 8.58 25.75 -9.64
C ILE A 154 7.78 25.54 -10.94
N THR A 155 8.39 24.88 -11.92
CA THR A 155 7.68 24.36 -13.09
C THR A 155 7.25 22.94 -12.80
N SER A 156 6.03 22.75 -12.31
CA SER A 156 5.49 21.42 -12.01
C SER A 156 5.22 20.64 -13.29
N VAL A 157 5.76 19.43 -13.38
CA VAL A 157 5.58 18.50 -14.51
C VAL A 157 4.85 17.26 -14.02
N ARG A 158 3.72 16.92 -14.63
CA ARG A 158 2.97 15.70 -14.27
C ARG A 158 3.67 14.48 -14.87
N VAL A 159 4.22 13.60 -14.03
CA VAL A 159 4.94 12.39 -14.45
C VAL A 159 4.56 11.21 -13.57
N PRO A 160 4.21 10.03 -14.15
CA PRO A 160 4.04 8.80 -13.40
C PRO A 160 5.31 8.41 -12.64
N PHE A 161 5.18 7.82 -11.44
CA PHE A 161 6.33 7.45 -10.61
C PHE A 161 7.36 6.58 -11.34
N GLY A 162 6.89 5.62 -12.14
CA GLY A 162 7.76 4.73 -12.91
C GLY A 162 8.59 5.40 -14.01
N GLU A 163 8.22 6.61 -14.42
CA GLU A 163 8.90 7.36 -15.50
C GLU A 163 9.86 8.45 -14.98
N MET A 164 9.76 8.82 -13.70
CA MET A 164 10.49 9.95 -13.12
C MET A 164 12.01 9.79 -13.23
N HIS A 165 12.54 8.59 -12.96
CA HIS A 165 13.97 8.29 -13.12
C HIS A 165 14.44 8.50 -14.57
N ALA A 166 13.70 7.96 -15.54
CA ALA A 166 14.06 8.07 -16.95
C ALA A 166 14.03 9.53 -17.43
N MET A 167 13.04 10.32 -17.02
CA MET A 167 12.95 11.73 -17.35
C MET A 167 14.07 12.55 -16.71
N LEU A 168 14.44 12.23 -15.45
CA LEU A 168 15.60 12.85 -14.80
C LEU A 168 16.90 12.53 -15.56
N SER A 169 17.09 11.29 -15.97
CA SER A 169 18.26 10.81 -16.73
C SER A 169 18.41 11.52 -18.07
N ARG A 170 17.33 11.70 -18.81
CA ARG A 170 17.34 12.42 -20.10
C ARG A 170 17.48 13.94 -19.97
N GLY A 171 17.23 14.47 -18.76
CA GLY A 171 17.24 15.91 -18.53
C GLY A 171 15.95 16.62 -18.89
N ASP A 172 14.84 15.89 -19.02
CA ASP A 172 13.51 16.46 -19.25
C ASP A 172 12.99 17.18 -18.00
N ILE A 173 13.46 16.77 -16.82
CA ILE A 173 13.19 17.38 -15.50
C ILE A 173 14.49 17.61 -14.75
N ASP A 174 14.48 18.53 -13.78
CA ASP A 174 15.64 18.89 -12.97
C ASP A 174 15.60 18.18 -11.60
N ALA A 175 14.40 17.87 -11.12
CA ALA A 175 14.14 17.14 -9.90
C ALA A 175 12.76 16.46 -9.94
N TYR A 176 12.51 15.59 -8.97
CA TYR A 176 11.18 15.01 -8.74
C TYR A 176 10.95 14.70 -7.27
N VAL A 177 9.68 14.61 -6.85
CA VAL A 177 9.26 13.95 -5.64
C VAL A 177 8.61 12.62 -6.00
N GLY A 178 9.28 11.52 -5.67
CA GLY A 178 8.92 10.20 -6.16
C GLY A 178 8.71 9.18 -5.05
N ALA A 179 8.18 8.05 -5.47
CA ALA A 179 7.97 6.86 -4.65
C ALA A 179 9.05 5.81 -4.95
N GLU A 180 9.47 5.07 -3.91
CA GLU A 180 10.42 3.97 -4.08
C GLU A 180 9.84 2.83 -4.94
N PRO A 181 10.64 2.27 -5.87
CA PRO A 181 12.13 2.29 -5.96
C PRO A 181 12.73 3.43 -6.80
N GLY A 182 11.95 4.41 -7.30
CA GLY A 182 12.44 5.46 -8.18
C GLY A 182 13.61 6.28 -7.60
N PRO A 183 13.50 6.85 -6.38
CA PRO A 183 14.60 7.53 -5.70
C PRO A 183 15.83 6.63 -5.54
N GLY A 184 15.67 5.41 -5.04
CA GLY A 184 16.74 4.44 -4.88
C GLY A 184 17.44 4.13 -6.21
N LEU A 185 16.69 4.00 -7.31
CA LEU A 185 17.23 3.77 -8.64
C LEU A 185 18.06 4.97 -9.12
N SER A 186 17.55 6.20 -8.96
CA SER A 186 18.25 7.39 -9.38
C SER A 186 19.57 7.61 -8.62
N ILE A 187 19.56 7.33 -7.30
CA ILE A 187 20.73 7.48 -6.45
C ILE A 187 21.75 6.38 -6.75
N SER A 188 21.35 5.12 -6.76
CA SER A 188 22.26 3.98 -6.95
C SER A 188 22.88 3.92 -8.35
N SER A 189 22.21 4.45 -9.37
CA SER A 189 22.74 4.57 -10.73
C SER A 189 23.60 5.81 -10.96
N GLY A 190 23.72 6.72 -9.98
CA GLY A 190 24.47 7.97 -10.12
C GLY A 190 23.78 9.03 -11.00
N VAL A 191 22.55 8.80 -11.44
CA VAL A 191 21.74 9.77 -12.22
C VAL A 191 21.22 10.89 -11.32
N GLY A 192 20.86 10.57 -10.08
CA GLY A 192 20.28 11.50 -9.13
C GLY A 192 21.06 11.60 -7.83
N GLN A 193 20.82 12.68 -7.13
CA GLN A 193 21.26 12.89 -5.75
C GLN A 193 20.05 13.16 -4.86
N LEU A 194 20.06 12.63 -3.63
CA LEU A 194 19.02 12.91 -2.65
C LEU A 194 19.07 14.39 -2.26
N VAL A 195 17.93 15.06 -2.37
CA VAL A 195 17.74 16.42 -1.83
C VAL A 195 17.27 16.31 -0.38
N GLU A 196 16.20 15.54 -0.15
CA GLU A 196 15.73 15.18 1.20
C GLU A 196 14.72 14.02 1.16
N TYR A 197 14.57 13.39 2.33
CA TYR A 197 13.36 12.62 2.65
C TYR A 197 12.35 13.59 3.30
N PRO A 198 11.17 13.83 2.70
CA PRO A 198 10.32 14.96 3.05
C PRO A 198 9.45 14.73 4.31
N TYR A 199 9.97 14.01 5.33
CA TYR A 199 9.21 13.62 6.53
C TYR A 199 9.28 14.63 7.67
N GLY A 200 9.98 15.74 7.51
CA GLY A 200 10.12 16.81 8.51
C GLY A 200 8.90 17.73 8.58
N THR A 201 7.70 17.16 8.55
CA THR A 201 6.42 17.87 8.67
C THR A 201 5.56 17.23 9.77
N ALA A 202 4.50 17.91 10.19
CA ALA A 202 3.54 17.37 11.14
C ALA A 202 2.77 16.13 10.61
N MET A 203 2.78 15.89 9.30
CA MET A 203 2.26 14.68 8.67
C MET A 203 3.10 13.43 8.99
N GLY A 204 4.31 13.61 9.50
CA GLY A 204 5.22 12.51 9.84
C GLY A 204 5.61 11.66 8.63
N GLY A 205 5.68 10.35 8.83
CA GLY A 205 6.03 9.40 7.77
C GLY A 205 4.85 8.72 7.09
N LEU A 206 3.61 8.98 7.48
CA LEU A 206 2.44 8.28 6.95
C LEU A 206 2.37 8.44 5.42
N ASN A 207 2.33 7.33 4.70
CA ASN A 207 2.26 7.32 3.24
C ASN A 207 1.04 6.56 2.74
N MET A 208 0.91 5.29 3.12
CA MET A 208 -0.16 4.42 2.62
C MET A 208 -1.03 3.89 3.75
N ILE A 209 -2.30 3.69 3.41
CA ILE A 209 -3.32 3.11 4.29
C ILE A 209 -3.88 1.82 3.71
N TRP A 210 -4.42 0.98 4.59
CA TRP A 210 -5.20 -0.20 4.25
C TRP A 210 -6.68 0.15 4.29
N ALA A 211 -7.32 0.09 3.13
CA ALA A 211 -8.68 0.55 2.96
C ALA A 211 -9.62 -0.54 2.44
N THR A 212 -10.90 -0.32 2.69
CA THR A 212 -12.02 -1.07 2.14
C THR A 212 -13.19 -0.13 1.87
N SER A 213 -14.34 -0.65 1.45
CA SER A 213 -15.56 0.13 1.22
C SER A 213 -16.51 0.07 2.43
N GLU A 214 -17.38 1.09 2.57
CA GLU A 214 -18.47 1.07 3.57
C GLU A 214 -19.37 -0.17 3.40
N ALA A 215 -19.61 -0.60 2.16
CA ALA A 215 -20.38 -1.81 1.88
C ALA A 215 -19.73 -3.06 2.47
N MET A 216 -18.39 -3.19 2.40
CA MET A 216 -17.66 -4.31 3.00
C MET A 216 -17.73 -4.24 4.54
N VAL A 217 -17.62 -3.04 5.12
CA VAL A 217 -17.77 -2.84 6.58
C VAL A 217 -19.14 -3.32 7.07
N ALA A 218 -20.18 -3.08 6.29
CA ALA A 218 -21.55 -3.48 6.63
C ALA A 218 -21.80 -4.98 6.40
N SER A 219 -21.30 -5.55 5.30
CA SER A 219 -21.67 -6.90 4.86
C SER A 219 -20.77 -8.01 5.42
N ASP A 220 -19.47 -7.75 5.60
CA ASP A 220 -18.50 -8.78 6.01
C ASP A 220 -17.40 -8.26 6.94
N PRO A 221 -17.75 -7.80 8.14
CA PRO A 221 -16.77 -7.35 9.12
C PRO A 221 -15.82 -8.47 9.60
N ALA A 222 -16.23 -9.74 9.46
CA ALA A 222 -15.40 -10.88 9.81
C ALA A 222 -14.22 -11.05 8.84
N LEU A 223 -14.47 -10.87 7.53
CA LEU A 223 -13.40 -10.90 6.54
C LEU A 223 -12.41 -9.74 6.74
N ILE A 224 -12.89 -8.54 7.08
CA ILE A 224 -12.00 -7.41 7.37
C ILE A 224 -11.04 -7.76 8.52
N ARG A 225 -11.54 -8.30 9.64
CA ARG A 225 -10.70 -8.75 10.78
C ARG A 225 -9.68 -9.79 10.34
N THR A 226 -10.13 -10.80 9.61
CA THR A 226 -9.27 -11.88 9.13
C THR A 226 -8.14 -11.33 8.26
N MET A 227 -8.47 -10.50 7.27
CA MET A 227 -7.49 -9.97 6.33
C MET A 227 -6.57 -8.92 6.96
N LEU A 228 -7.06 -8.12 7.90
CA LEU A 228 -6.21 -7.21 8.66
C LEU A 228 -5.27 -7.98 9.61
N GLY A 229 -5.69 -9.12 10.16
CA GLY A 229 -4.81 -10.04 10.89
C GLY A 229 -3.73 -10.66 10.01
N VAL A 230 -4.06 -10.99 8.76
CA VAL A 230 -3.07 -11.42 7.75
C VAL A 230 -2.10 -10.28 7.44
N HIS A 231 -2.61 -9.06 7.24
CA HIS A 231 -1.78 -7.87 6.98
C HIS A 231 -0.83 -7.57 8.14
N ARG A 232 -1.30 -7.64 9.38
CA ARG A 232 -0.46 -7.51 10.58
C ARG A 232 0.72 -8.48 10.54
N ARG A 233 0.43 -9.80 10.44
CA ARG A 233 1.48 -10.83 10.43
C ARG A 233 2.47 -10.66 9.28
N ALA A 234 1.98 -10.30 8.10
CA ALA A 234 2.84 -10.03 6.96
C ALA A 234 3.72 -8.80 7.19
N SER A 235 3.18 -7.70 7.70
CA SER A 235 3.95 -6.48 8.01
C SER A 235 5.03 -6.74 9.05
N GLU A 236 4.68 -7.41 10.16
CA GLU A 236 5.61 -7.80 11.23
C GLU A 236 6.71 -8.74 10.69
N TYR A 237 6.33 -9.71 9.85
CA TYR A 237 7.27 -10.61 9.20
C TYR A 237 8.27 -9.86 8.30
N MET A 238 7.78 -8.94 7.47
CA MET A 238 8.61 -8.17 6.54
C MET A 238 9.60 -7.29 7.29
N MET A 239 9.19 -6.66 8.38
CA MET A 239 10.09 -5.85 9.24
C MET A 239 11.19 -6.71 9.89
N ALA A 240 10.89 -7.96 10.23
CA ALA A 240 11.87 -8.91 10.80
C ALA A 240 12.78 -9.56 9.74
N ASN A 241 12.39 -9.55 8.45
CA ASN A 241 13.08 -10.28 7.37
C ASN A 241 13.43 -9.37 6.17
N PRO A 242 14.20 -8.27 6.37
CA PRO A 242 14.45 -7.27 5.32
C PRO A 242 15.17 -7.81 4.09
N ARG A 243 16.02 -8.84 4.24
CA ARG A 243 16.69 -9.49 3.10
C ARG A 243 15.69 -10.19 2.18
N GLU A 244 14.75 -10.93 2.75
CA GLU A 244 13.71 -11.62 1.98
C GLU A 244 12.77 -10.61 1.28
N VAL A 245 12.48 -9.49 1.94
CA VAL A 245 11.72 -8.38 1.34
C VAL A 245 12.48 -7.82 0.14
N ALA A 246 13.80 -7.62 0.24
CA ALA A 246 14.61 -7.16 -0.88
C ALA A 246 14.60 -8.16 -2.05
N ASP A 247 14.77 -9.46 -1.77
CA ASP A 247 14.73 -10.52 -2.79
C ASP A 247 13.37 -10.60 -3.49
N ALA A 248 12.29 -10.54 -2.74
CA ALA A 248 10.92 -10.52 -3.27
C ALA A 248 10.67 -9.26 -4.12
N THR A 249 11.13 -8.10 -3.66
CA THR A 249 10.97 -6.83 -4.36
C THR A 249 11.70 -6.84 -5.70
N VAL A 250 12.95 -7.30 -5.75
CA VAL A 250 13.71 -7.47 -6.99
C VAL A 250 12.96 -8.38 -7.98
N ARG A 251 12.46 -9.50 -7.50
CA ARG A 251 11.75 -10.49 -8.34
C ARG A 251 10.42 -9.96 -8.86
N ILE A 252 9.64 -9.27 -8.03
CA ILE A 252 8.26 -8.85 -8.33
C ILE A 252 8.23 -7.56 -9.12
N LEU A 253 9.04 -6.56 -8.72
CA LEU A 253 9.06 -5.26 -9.39
C LEU A 253 10.04 -5.20 -10.56
N GLY A 254 10.97 -6.15 -10.67
CA GLY A 254 12.03 -6.11 -11.68
C GLY A 254 13.05 -4.99 -11.45
N ALA A 255 13.08 -4.39 -10.24
CA ALA A 255 13.99 -3.31 -9.91
C ALA A 255 15.41 -3.83 -9.67
N PRO A 256 16.47 -3.08 -10.06
CA PRO A 256 17.83 -3.43 -9.75
C PRO A 256 18.05 -3.59 -8.23
N ARG A 257 18.82 -4.62 -7.83
CA ARG A 257 19.09 -4.89 -6.40
C ARG A 257 19.64 -3.66 -5.66
N ALA A 258 20.60 -2.96 -6.26
CA ALA A 258 21.17 -1.76 -5.65
C ALA A 258 20.13 -0.67 -5.37
N ALA A 259 19.13 -0.51 -6.24
CA ALA A 259 18.03 0.44 -6.04
C ALA A 259 17.14 0.02 -4.86
N VAL A 260 16.84 -1.27 -4.75
CA VAL A 260 16.03 -1.84 -3.66
C VAL A 260 16.77 -1.72 -2.32
N GLU A 261 18.06 -2.06 -2.29
CA GLU A 261 18.90 -1.96 -1.09
C GLU A 261 19.07 -0.49 -0.65
N GLN A 262 19.22 0.44 -1.60
CA GLN A 262 19.25 1.87 -1.31
C GLN A 262 17.95 2.33 -0.66
N ALA A 263 16.81 1.90 -1.19
CA ALA A 263 15.49 2.27 -0.66
C ALA A 263 15.21 1.69 0.73
N LEU A 264 15.54 0.41 0.96
CA LEU A 264 15.29 -0.29 2.22
C LEU A 264 16.36 0.03 3.28
N GLY A 265 17.62 0.17 2.88
CA GLY A 265 18.78 0.31 3.77
C GLY A 265 18.80 1.61 4.56
N ALA A 266 18.20 2.67 4.05
CA ALA A 266 18.08 3.96 4.73
C ALA A 266 16.94 4.01 5.77
N GLY A 267 16.26 2.88 6.04
CA GLY A 267 15.05 2.87 6.86
C GLY A 267 13.92 3.71 6.25
N ASN A 268 13.97 3.91 4.92
CA ASN A 268 13.03 4.75 4.19
C ASN A 268 11.72 4.01 3.83
N VAL A 269 11.53 2.79 4.31
CA VAL A 269 10.29 2.02 4.16
C VAL A 269 10.01 1.31 5.47
N GLU A 270 8.82 1.53 6.03
CA GLU A 270 8.38 0.92 7.27
C GLU A 270 6.99 0.33 7.05
N TYR A 271 6.89 -1.00 7.06
CA TYR A 271 5.62 -1.71 6.93
C TYR A 271 4.88 -1.70 8.24
N ILE A 272 3.72 -1.07 8.26
CA ILE A 272 2.87 -0.88 9.44
C ILE A 272 1.47 -1.39 9.15
N TRP A 273 0.71 -1.68 10.18
CA TRP A 273 -0.64 -2.24 10.01
C TRP A 273 -1.70 -1.54 10.86
N ARG A 274 -1.30 -0.98 12.01
CA ARG A 274 -2.25 -0.48 13.00
C ARG A 274 -2.72 0.93 12.66
N LEU A 275 -4.05 1.11 12.68
CA LEU A 275 -4.67 2.43 12.65
C LEU A 275 -4.77 2.94 14.09
N ASP A 276 -3.65 3.38 14.65
CA ASP A 276 -3.56 3.93 16.00
C ASP A 276 -3.79 5.46 16.00
N GLU A 277 -3.77 6.05 17.20
CA GLU A 277 -3.96 7.50 17.38
C GLU A 277 -2.93 8.32 16.59
N THR A 278 -1.69 7.85 16.45
CA THR A 278 -0.64 8.54 15.69
C THR A 278 -1.02 8.60 14.21
N VAL A 279 -1.39 7.47 13.62
CA VAL A 279 -1.81 7.38 12.20
C VAL A 279 -3.08 8.19 11.96
N MET A 280 -4.06 8.11 12.87
CA MET A 280 -5.29 8.88 12.76
C MET A 280 -5.04 10.39 12.85
N ASN A 281 -4.16 10.82 13.76
CA ASN A 281 -3.81 12.23 13.89
C ASN A 281 -3.06 12.73 12.66
N GLN A 282 -2.08 11.99 12.17
CA GLN A 282 -1.37 12.32 10.92
C GLN A 282 -2.35 12.40 9.74
N SER A 283 -3.32 11.50 9.65
CA SER A 283 -4.36 11.56 8.60
C SER A 283 -5.18 12.85 8.66
N ARG A 284 -5.56 13.31 9.86
CA ARG A 284 -6.27 14.59 10.04
C ARG A 284 -5.40 15.80 9.64
N ILE A 285 -4.11 15.75 9.97
CA ILE A 285 -3.14 16.78 9.57
C ILE A 285 -3.00 16.83 8.04
N TYR A 286 -2.95 15.66 7.37
CA TYR A 286 -3.02 15.61 5.91
C TYR A 286 -4.26 16.31 5.37
N GLY A 287 -5.43 16.02 5.93
CA GLY A 287 -6.67 16.67 5.53
C GLY A 287 -6.62 18.18 5.71
N GLN A 288 -6.06 18.68 6.82
CA GLN A 288 -5.88 20.12 7.07
C GLN A 288 -4.98 20.77 6.01
N HIS A 289 -3.78 20.20 5.75
CA HIS A 289 -2.89 20.70 4.70
C HIS A 289 -3.54 20.64 3.31
N MET A 290 -4.23 19.55 2.97
CA MET A 290 -4.93 19.43 1.69
C MET A 290 -6.02 20.49 1.52
N GLN A 291 -6.70 20.90 2.61
CA GLN A 291 -7.67 21.98 2.57
C GLN A 291 -7.01 23.35 2.45
N GLU A 292 -5.95 23.62 3.21
CA GLU A 292 -5.13 24.84 3.10
C GLU A 292 -4.55 25.02 1.70
N LEU A 293 -4.08 23.92 1.11
CA LEU A 293 -3.55 23.85 -0.27
C LEU A 293 -4.65 23.83 -1.34
N ARG A 294 -5.92 23.90 -0.94
CA ARG A 294 -7.11 23.89 -1.82
C ARG A 294 -7.25 22.63 -2.69
N GLN A 295 -6.67 21.51 -2.25
CA GLN A 295 -6.85 20.21 -2.90
C GLN A 295 -8.21 19.59 -2.57
N ILE A 296 -8.75 19.88 -1.39
CA ILE A 296 -10.12 19.55 -0.98
C ILE A 296 -10.87 20.83 -0.55
N ARG A 297 -12.17 20.85 -0.73
CA ARG A 297 -13.04 21.97 -0.32
C ARG A 297 -13.51 21.85 1.13
N GLN A 298 -13.71 20.63 1.59
CA GLN A 298 -14.18 20.27 2.92
C GLN A 298 -13.46 19.06 3.46
N GLN A 299 -13.41 18.93 4.77
CA GLN A 299 -12.85 17.75 5.43
C GLN A 299 -13.76 16.54 5.20
N PRO A 300 -13.22 15.30 5.13
CA PRO A 300 -14.04 14.11 5.18
C PRO A 300 -14.73 13.98 6.55
N ASN A 301 -15.78 13.19 6.61
CA ASN A 301 -16.31 12.76 7.90
C ASN A 301 -15.33 11.77 8.55
N TRP A 302 -14.48 12.26 9.42
CA TRP A 302 -13.42 11.49 10.07
C TRP A 302 -13.93 10.27 10.85
N ASN A 303 -15.16 10.32 11.39
CA ASN A 303 -15.73 9.23 12.18
C ASN A 303 -16.15 8.02 11.32
N THR A 304 -16.53 8.24 10.07
CA THR A 304 -16.86 7.17 9.13
C THR A 304 -15.65 6.78 8.29
N PHE A 305 -14.79 7.74 7.96
CA PHE A 305 -13.61 7.52 7.12
C PHE A 305 -12.50 6.74 7.83
N LEU A 306 -12.18 7.06 9.10
CA LEU A 306 -11.18 6.34 9.90
C LEU A 306 -11.89 5.38 10.85
N ASN A 307 -11.74 4.08 10.64
CA ASN A 307 -12.38 3.05 11.46
C ASN A 307 -11.33 2.19 12.21
N PRO A 308 -10.86 2.63 13.40
CA PRO A 308 -9.85 1.91 14.16
C PRO A 308 -10.36 0.63 14.83
N ARG A 309 -11.68 0.38 14.83
CA ARG A 309 -12.30 -0.78 15.47
C ARG A 309 -11.59 -2.09 15.08
N PHE A 310 -11.39 -2.31 13.78
CA PHE A 310 -10.81 -3.55 13.28
C PHE A 310 -9.36 -3.73 13.69
N SER A 311 -8.55 -2.66 13.62
CA SER A 311 -7.15 -2.73 14.05
C SER A 311 -7.01 -2.92 15.57
N ASN A 312 -7.94 -2.37 16.37
CA ASN A 312 -7.98 -2.60 17.81
C ASN A 312 -8.38 -4.02 18.15
N GLU A 313 -9.40 -4.59 17.49
CA GLU A 313 -9.81 -5.98 17.65
C GLU A 313 -8.69 -6.95 17.29
N VAL A 314 -7.95 -6.69 16.19
CA VAL A 314 -6.79 -7.49 15.76
C VAL A 314 -5.59 -7.32 16.70
N ALA A 315 -5.41 -6.17 17.35
CA ALA A 315 -4.30 -5.95 18.28
C ALA A 315 -4.42 -6.79 19.56
N THR A 316 -5.64 -7.17 19.95
CA THR A 316 -5.94 -7.93 21.16
C THR A 316 -6.09 -9.44 20.91
N SER A 317 -6.06 -9.89 19.67
CA SER A 317 -6.09 -11.29 19.24
C SER A 317 -4.66 -11.81 18.96
#